data_4ca8a597939f777096219516bd99f76f
#
_entry.id   4ca8a597939f777096219516bd99f76f
#
_cell.length_a   1.000
_cell.length_b   1.000
_cell.length_c   1.000
_cell.angle_alpha   90.00
_cell.angle_beta   90.00
_cell.angle_gamma   90.00
#
_symmetry.space_group_name_H-M   'P 1'
#
loop_
_entity.id
_entity.type
_entity.pdbx_description
1 polymer ?
#
loop_
_entity_poly.entity_id
_entity_poly.type
_entity_poly.pdbx_seq_one_letter_code
_entity_poly.pdbx_strand_id
1 'polypeptide(L)'
;MYDHDLPEFPFCIEFYGEKLYVAEYKRRHNMSDEEHDDWMEKSLEVIIEVLGVVKENIFLKLRQRKPGRLGQYQKYGEVQHEFEVEENGLKFIVNLSDYLDTGLFLDHRLTRQMIREQSAGKKVLNLFAYTGSFSVYAAAGSSAGTIAGVEGAQEVVTVDLSKTYLKWAERNLELNGFTNTVKYKFIHADVMQYLKTIPVDYFDIIIMDPPTFSNSRRMEDFLDIQRDHVTLINNCLMAVKTGGVVYFSTNFKKFVLDKQKIKSSAIKEITKTTTPFDFEGKLYRWCYHIIK
;
A
#
# COMPACT_ATOMS: atom_id res chain seq x y z
N MET A 1 5.35 -10.42 12.44
CA MET A 1 5.82 -9.01 12.48
C MET A 1 6.07 -8.57 13.92
N TYR A 2 7.12 -7.80 14.16
CA TYR A 2 7.36 -7.09 15.42
C TYR A 2 7.29 -5.58 15.14
N ASP A 3 6.57 -4.82 15.95
CA ASP A 3 6.47 -3.37 15.77
C ASP A 3 6.40 -2.66 17.11
N HIS A 4 7.59 -2.38 17.68
CA HIS A 4 7.75 -1.66 18.96
C HIS A 4 6.96 -2.31 20.11
N ASP A 5 6.90 -3.64 20.14
CA ASP A 5 6.20 -4.38 21.19
C ASP A 5 6.84 -4.18 22.58
N LEU A 6 8.16 -3.99 22.60
CA LEU A 6 8.93 -3.65 23.80
C LEU A 6 9.50 -2.24 23.65
N PRO A 7 9.22 -1.31 24.56
CA PRO A 7 9.69 0.08 24.47
C PRO A 7 11.23 0.21 24.42
N GLU A 8 11.96 -0.74 25.00
CA GLU A 8 13.43 -0.80 25.02
C GLU A 8 14.00 -1.15 23.65
N PHE A 9 13.20 -1.86 22.79
CA PHE A 9 13.58 -2.31 21.47
C PHE A 9 12.66 -1.73 20.42
N PRO A 10 12.85 -0.45 20.02
CA PRO A 10 11.98 0.28 19.12
C PRO A 10 12.20 -0.11 17.65
N PHE A 11 12.03 -1.37 17.35
CA PHE A 11 12.16 -1.90 15.99
C PHE A 11 10.82 -2.12 15.32
N CYS A 12 10.82 -2.01 13.99
CA CYS A 12 9.86 -2.64 13.10
C CYS A 12 10.59 -3.77 12.38
N ILE A 13 10.14 -5.01 12.54
CA ILE A 13 10.77 -6.20 11.94
C ILE A 13 9.73 -6.90 11.06
N GLU A 14 10.03 -7.04 9.79
CA GLU A 14 9.14 -7.61 8.77
C GLU A 14 9.90 -8.58 7.88
N PHE A 15 9.28 -9.72 7.55
CA PHE A 15 9.80 -10.66 6.57
C PHE A 15 9.30 -10.34 5.16
N TYR A 16 10.23 -10.35 4.21
CA TYR A 16 10.01 -10.30 2.78
C TYR A 16 10.62 -11.55 2.14
N GLY A 17 9.87 -12.67 2.11
CA GLY A 17 10.43 -13.97 1.79
C GLY A 17 11.48 -14.39 2.81
N GLU A 18 12.71 -14.67 2.35
CA GLU A 18 13.86 -15.00 3.21
C GLU A 18 14.60 -13.76 3.75
N LYS A 19 14.22 -12.56 3.29
CA LYS A 19 14.85 -11.31 3.69
C LYS A 19 14.15 -10.71 4.90
N LEU A 20 14.93 -10.17 5.82
CA LEU A 20 14.44 -9.51 7.03
C LEU A 20 14.69 -8.00 6.94
N TYR A 21 13.62 -7.24 6.96
CA TYR A 21 13.67 -5.79 7.12
C TYR A 21 13.63 -5.47 8.60
N VAL A 22 14.65 -4.77 9.10
CA VAL A 22 14.75 -4.30 10.48
C VAL A 22 14.91 -2.80 10.46
N ALA A 23 13.92 -2.09 10.94
CA ALA A 23 13.97 -0.63 11.02
C ALA A 23 13.87 -0.15 12.46
N GLU A 24 14.88 0.58 12.91
CA GLU A 24 14.85 1.23 14.20
C GLU A 24 14.02 2.52 14.14
N TYR A 25 13.09 2.71 15.09
CA TYR A 25 12.43 3.98 15.29
C TYR A 25 13.33 4.93 16.08
N LYS A 26 13.78 6.02 15.48
CA LYS A 26 14.61 7.02 16.16
C LYS A 26 13.90 7.56 17.38
N ARG A 27 14.49 7.35 18.52
CA ARG A 27 14.07 7.90 19.83
C ARG A 27 15.19 8.73 20.46
N ARG A 28 14.85 9.54 21.45
CA ARG A 28 15.85 10.13 22.34
C ARG A 28 16.28 9.06 23.35
N HIS A 29 17.56 8.82 23.47
CA HIS A 29 18.19 7.96 24.46
C HIS A 29 19.43 8.66 25.02
N ASN A 30 19.93 8.19 26.17
CA ASN A 30 21.10 8.75 26.82
C ASN A 30 22.40 7.98 26.50
N MET A 31 22.35 7.05 25.53
CA MET A 31 23.51 6.29 25.06
C MET A 31 24.40 7.20 24.20
N SER A 32 25.72 7.06 24.32
CA SER A 32 26.66 7.55 23.33
C SER A 32 26.50 6.79 22.00
N ASP A 33 27.09 7.30 20.92
CA ASP A 33 27.04 6.62 19.62
C ASP A 33 27.66 5.22 19.69
N GLU A 34 28.78 5.05 20.44
CA GLU A 34 29.44 3.77 20.65
C GLU A 34 28.56 2.78 21.46
N GLU A 35 27.92 3.25 22.53
CA GLU A 35 26.97 2.44 23.31
C GLU A 35 25.74 2.04 22.48
N HIS A 36 25.28 2.93 21.59
CA HIS A 36 24.16 2.63 20.69
C HIS A 36 24.55 1.58 19.64
N ASP A 37 25.75 1.67 19.06
CA ASP A 37 26.25 0.70 18.10
C ASP A 37 26.40 -0.69 18.74
N ASP A 38 26.96 -0.78 19.96
CA ASP A 38 27.07 -2.03 20.73
C ASP A 38 25.68 -2.62 21.08
N TRP A 39 24.74 -1.77 21.48
CA TRP A 39 23.35 -2.19 21.73
C TRP A 39 22.67 -2.70 20.47
N MET A 40 22.91 -2.05 19.33
CA MET A 40 22.36 -2.46 18.03
C MET A 40 22.94 -3.81 17.60
N GLU A 41 24.26 -4.01 17.72
CA GLU A 41 24.91 -5.27 17.38
C GLU A 41 24.36 -6.44 18.21
N LYS A 42 24.27 -6.28 19.53
CA LYS A 42 23.68 -7.28 20.43
C LYS A 42 22.19 -7.55 20.11
N SER A 43 21.43 -6.51 19.76
CA SER A 43 20.04 -6.68 19.36
C SER A 43 19.91 -7.49 18.07
N LEU A 44 20.80 -7.27 17.11
CA LEU A 44 20.83 -8.03 15.86
C LEU A 44 21.24 -9.49 16.08
N GLU A 45 22.19 -9.76 16.97
CA GLU A 45 22.58 -11.14 17.34
C GLU A 45 21.37 -11.92 17.90
N VAL A 46 20.59 -11.30 18.80
CA VAL A 46 19.37 -11.91 19.33
C VAL A 46 18.33 -12.15 18.24
N ILE A 47 18.13 -11.17 17.35
CA ILE A 47 17.20 -11.30 16.22
C ILE A 47 17.60 -12.45 15.31
N ILE A 48 18.90 -12.59 14.99
CA ILE A 48 19.47 -13.68 14.18
C ILE A 48 19.21 -15.02 14.85
N GLU A 49 19.53 -15.15 16.14
CA GLU A 49 19.36 -16.38 16.90
C GLU A 49 17.90 -16.82 16.98
N VAL A 50 17.01 -15.89 17.34
CA VAL A 50 15.59 -16.19 17.57
C VAL A 50 14.85 -16.49 16.26
N LEU A 51 15.18 -15.77 15.19
CA LEU A 51 14.48 -15.91 13.91
C LEU A 51 15.15 -16.89 12.95
N GLY A 52 16.37 -17.35 13.24
CA GLY A 52 17.11 -18.29 12.41
C GLY A 52 17.50 -17.72 11.05
N VAL A 53 17.68 -16.39 10.94
CA VAL A 53 18.05 -15.72 9.69
C VAL A 53 19.55 -15.55 9.59
N VAL A 54 20.09 -15.56 8.37
CA VAL A 54 21.51 -15.26 8.13
C VAL A 54 21.73 -13.75 8.03
N LYS A 55 22.87 -13.26 8.50
CA LYS A 55 23.20 -11.82 8.58
C LYS A 55 23.08 -11.11 7.23
N GLU A 56 23.44 -11.77 6.15
CA GLU A 56 23.41 -11.27 4.77
C GLU A 56 21.98 -11.00 4.26
N ASN A 57 20.99 -11.59 4.91
CA ASN A 57 19.58 -11.39 4.60
C ASN A 57 18.92 -10.30 5.43
N ILE A 58 19.65 -9.61 6.29
CA ILE A 58 19.11 -8.55 7.15
C ILE A 58 19.37 -7.18 6.52
N PHE A 59 18.31 -6.41 6.36
CA PHE A 59 18.33 -5.03 5.85
C PHE A 59 17.97 -4.08 6.98
N LEU A 60 19.01 -3.38 7.47
CA LEU A 60 18.90 -2.46 8.59
C LEU A 60 18.58 -1.05 8.12
N LYS A 61 17.59 -0.40 8.76
CA LYS A 61 17.25 1.01 8.51
C LYS A 61 17.02 1.80 9.79
N LEU A 62 17.37 3.08 9.74
CA LEU A 62 16.99 4.04 10.76
C LEU A 62 15.76 4.83 10.30
N ARG A 63 14.59 4.57 10.89
CA ARG A 63 13.37 5.36 10.66
C ARG A 63 13.45 6.69 11.42
N GLN A 64 13.92 7.73 10.76
CA GLN A 64 13.85 9.08 11.29
C GLN A 64 12.49 9.69 10.95
N ARG A 65 11.70 10.06 11.96
CA ARG A 65 10.64 11.04 11.76
C ARG A 65 11.29 12.39 11.48
N LYS A 66 11.55 12.72 10.22
CA LYS A 66 11.90 14.09 9.87
C LYS A 66 10.64 14.95 10.05
N PRO A 67 10.70 16.07 10.78
CA PRO A 67 9.65 17.07 10.71
C PRO A 67 9.66 17.62 9.27
N GLY A 68 8.60 17.32 8.51
CA GLY A 68 8.46 17.75 7.13
C GLY A 68 8.61 16.62 6.10
N ARG A 69 7.82 16.72 5.09
CA ARG A 69 7.40 15.76 4.05
C ARG A 69 8.46 15.33 3.03
N LEU A 70 9.71 15.75 3.17
CA LEU A 70 10.81 15.49 2.20
C LEU A 70 11.48 14.11 2.38
N GLY A 71 11.12 13.35 3.43
CA GLY A 71 11.78 12.08 3.75
C GLY A 71 11.26 10.85 3.03
N GLN A 72 9.98 10.82 2.64
CA GLN A 72 9.32 9.63 2.07
C GLN A 72 9.85 9.22 0.69
N TYR A 73 10.45 10.16 -0.05
CA TYR A 73 10.88 9.95 -1.44
C TYR A 73 12.41 10.05 -1.63
N GLN A 74 13.19 10.10 -0.54
CA GLN A 74 14.64 10.15 -0.66
C GLN A 74 15.22 8.75 -0.88
N LYS A 75 15.97 8.60 -1.97
CA LYS A 75 16.84 7.46 -2.21
C LYS A 75 18.05 7.56 -1.29
N TYR A 76 18.31 6.53 -0.48
CA TYR A 76 19.39 6.53 0.51
C TYR A 76 20.67 5.81 0.02
N GLY A 77 20.65 5.21 -1.17
CA GLY A 77 21.81 4.49 -1.72
C GLY A 77 21.87 4.48 -3.24
N GLU A 78 23.05 4.19 -3.78
CA GLU A 78 23.29 4.04 -5.23
C GLU A 78 23.14 2.58 -5.71
N VAL A 79 23.12 1.60 -4.81
CA VAL A 79 23.03 0.17 -5.13
C VAL A 79 21.56 -0.23 -5.07
N GLN A 80 21.01 -0.62 -6.20
CA GLN A 80 19.61 -1.11 -6.27
C GLN A 80 19.56 -2.53 -5.70
N HIS A 81 19.18 -2.67 -4.44
CA HIS A 81 18.87 -3.96 -3.83
C HIS A 81 17.37 -4.26 -4.00
N GLU A 82 16.97 -4.56 -5.23
CA GLU A 82 15.64 -5.03 -5.54
C GLU A 82 15.59 -6.56 -5.44
N PHE A 83 14.53 -7.06 -4.82
CA PHE A 83 14.28 -8.49 -4.70
C PHE A 83 12.88 -8.81 -5.19
N GLU A 84 12.70 -10.02 -5.70
CA GLU A 84 11.38 -10.58 -5.95
C GLU A 84 10.90 -11.30 -4.69
N VAL A 85 9.67 -11.00 -4.28
CA VAL A 85 8.98 -11.71 -3.21
C VAL A 85 7.64 -12.20 -3.71
N GLU A 86 7.11 -13.25 -3.08
CA GLU A 86 5.83 -13.83 -3.44
C GLU A 86 4.81 -13.61 -2.33
N GLU A 87 3.60 -13.20 -2.72
CA GLU A 87 2.43 -13.11 -1.85
C GLU A 87 1.23 -13.73 -2.57
N ASN A 88 0.64 -14.79 -2.01
CA ASN A 88 -0.52 -15.51 -2.56
C ASN A 88 -0.34 -15.96 -4.04
N GLY A 89 0.87 -16.42 -4.40
CA GLY A 89 1.22 -16.89 -5.74
C GLY A 89 1.44 -15.75 -6.75
N LEU A 90 1.53 -14.49 -6.29
CA LEU A 90 1.85 -13.32 -7.11
C LEU A 90 3.20 -12.75 -6.69
N LYS A 91 3.97 -12.31 -7.68
CA LYS A 91 5.33 -11.80 -7.49
C LYS A 91 5.34 -10.28 -7.41
N PHE A 92 6.20 -9.76 -6.53
CA PHE A 92 6.38 -8.33 -6.32
C PHE A 92 7.86 -7.99 -6.20
N ILE A 93 8.25 -6.89 -6.80
CA ILE A 93 9.57 -6.30 -6.61
C ILE A 93 9.51 -5.49 -5.32
N VAL A 94 10.44 -5.74 -4.40
CA VAL A 94 10.64 -4.95 -3.18
C VAL A 94 12.05 -4.40 -3.14
N ASN A 95 12.22 -3.26 -2.46
CA ASN A 95 13.51 -2.64 -2.23
C ASN A 95 13.65 -2.32 -0.74
N LEU A 96 14.50 -3.05 -0.05
CA LEU A 96 14.65 -2.96 1.40
C LEU A 96 15.73 -1.97 1.84
N SER A 97 16.48 -1.36 0.91
CA SER A 97 17.61 -0.47 1.23
C SER A 97 17.43 0.98 0.80
N ASP A 98 16.96 1.25 -0.43
CA ASP A 98 17.09 2.57 -1.05
C ASP A 98 15.93 3.53 -0.74
N TYR A 99 14.74 3.00 -0.47
CA TYR A 99 13.55 3.79 -0.19
C TYR A 99 13.09 3.62 1.26
N LEU A 100 12.37 4.61 1.78
CA LEU A 100 11.79 4.50 3.12
C LEU A 100 10.76 3.36 3.18
N ASP A 101 9.90 3.28 2.17
CA ASP A 101 8.90 2.25 2.03
C ASP A 101 9.41 1.13 1.11
N THR A 102 9.09 -0.10 1.43
CA THR A 102 9.68 -1.31 0.85
C THR A 102 9.18 -1.68 -0.55
N GLY A 103 8.10 -1.06 -1.00
CA GLY A 103 7.44 -1.39 -2.26
C GLY A 103 6.21 -2.30 -2.10
N LEU A 104 6.01 -2.94 -0.95
CA LEU A 104 4.84 -3.78 -0.67
C LEU A 104 4.40 -3.60 0.78
N PHE A 105 3.22 -3.04 1.01
CA PHE A 105 2.62 -2.89 2.34
C PHE A 105 1.93 -4.20 2.75
N LEU A 106 2.53 -4.92 3.70
CA LEU A 106 2.09 -6.25 4.11
C LEU A 106 0.73 -6.27 4.83
N ASP A 107 0.36 -5.16 5.48
CA ASP A 107 -0.91 -5.01 6.20
C ASP A 107 -2.13 -5.01 5.28
N HIS A 108 -1.96 -4.75 3.98
CA HIS A 108 -3.02 -4.78 2.98
C HIS A 108 -3.24 -6.14 2.31
N ARG A 109 -2.50 -7.20 2.67
CA ARG A 109 -2.57 -8.49 1.97
C ARG A 109 -3.97 -9.11 1.94
N LEU A 110 -4.75 -8.98 3.03
CA LEU A 110 -6.14 -9.47 3.06
C LEU A 110 -7.07 -8.62 2.20
N THR A 111 -6.88 -7.29 2.18
CA THR A 111 -7.66 -6.39 1.30
C THR A 111 -7.35 -6.69 -0.16
N ARG A 112 -6.08 -6.91 -0.51
CA ARG A 112 -5.67 -7.29 -1.87
C ARG A 112 -6.33 -8.60 -2.30
N GLN A 113 -6.32 -9.61 -1.44
CA GLN A 113 -6.96 -10.90 -1.73
C GLN A 113 -8.48 -10.75 -1.94
N MET A 114 -9.16 -9.97 -1.10
CA MET A 114 -10.60 -9.67 -1.26
C MET A 114 -10.91 -9.00 -2.61
N ILE A 115 -10.05 -8.09 -3.07
CA ILE A 115 -10.18 -7.44 -4.38
C ILE A 115 -9.96 -8.45 -5.50
N ARG A 116 -8.94 -9.33 -5.40
CA ARG A 116 -8.68 -10.39 -6.38
C ARG A 116 -9.93 -11.25 -6.61
N GLU A 117 -10.57 -11.67 -5.52
CA GLU A 117 -11.75 -12.54 -5.56
C GLU A 117 -12.97 -11.91 -6.24
N GLN A 118 -13.00 -10.58 -6.37
CA GLN A 118 -14.12 -9.84 -6.96
C GLN A 118 -13.79 -9.25 -8.33
N SER A 119 -12.54 -9.33 -8.80
CA SER A 119 -12.09 -8.58 -9.97
C SER A 119 -12.30 -9.28 -11.31
N ALA A 120 -12.58 -10.60 -11.33
CA ALA A 120 -12.75 -11.35 -12.58
C ALA A 120 -13.83 -10.73 -13.48
N GLY A 121 -13.46 -10.36 -14.71
CA GLY A 121 -14.34 -9.73 -15.69
C GLY A 121 -14.75 -8.29 -15.36
N LYS A 122 -14.19 -7.65 -14.34
CA LYS A 122 -14.51 -6.30 -13.87
C LYS A 122 -13.56 -5.25 -14.41
N LYS A 123 -14.04 -4.01 -14.49
CA LYS A 123 -13.21 -2.82 -14.69
C LYS A 123 -12.82 -2.26 -13.34
N VAL A 124 -11.52 -2.21 -13.07
CA VAL A 124 -10.95 -1.84 -11.78
C VAL A 124 -10.12 -0.57 -11.91
N LEU A 125 -10.31 0.37 -10.99
CA LEU A 125 -9.51 1.58 -10.86
C LEU A 125 -8.75 1.55 -9.54
N ASN A 126 -7.43 1.69 -9.60
CA ASN A 126 -6.55 1.81 -8.44
C ASN A 126 -5.97 3.22 -8.37
N LEU A 127 -6.38 3.98 -7.38
CA LEU A 127 -5.99 5.37 -7.13
C LEU A 127 -4.97 5.44 -6.00
N PHE A 128 -4.01 6.38 -6.08
CA PHE A 128 -2.85 6.44 -5.18
C PHE A 128 -2.12 5.11 -5.16
N ALA A 129 -1.89 4.59 -6.37
CA ALA A 129 -1.60 3.18 -6.59
C ALA A 129 -0.23 2.72 -6.08
N TYR A 130 0.69 3.65 -5.78
CA TYR A 130 2.05 3.35 -5.36
C TYR A 130 2.71 2.38 -6.34
N THR A 131 3.23 1.24 -5.88
CA THR A 131 3.86 0.20 -6.71
C THR A 131 2.86 -0.75 -7.38
N GLY A 132 1.57 -0.44 -7.34
CA GLY A 132 0.52 -1.16 -8.05
C GLY A 132 0.16 -2.54 -7.50
N SER A 133 0.45 -2.85 -6.24
CA SER A 133 0.16 -4.18 -5.69
C SER A 133 -1.32 -4.56 -5.78
N PHE A 134 -2.25 -3.63 -5.54
CA PHE A 134 -3.68 -3.85 -5.78
C PHE A 134 -4.00 -4.09 -7.26
N SER A 135 -3.30 -3.42 -8.18
CA SER A 135 -3.49 -3.61 -9.62
C SER A 135 -3.06 -5.00 -10.07
N VAL A 136 -1.97 -5.54 -9.51
CA VAL A 136 -1.52 -6.92 -9.76
C VAL A 136 -2.58 -7.92 -9.30
N TYR A 137 -3.13 -7.76 -8.10
CA TYR A 137 -4.18 -8.64 -7.58
C TYR A 137 -5.47 -8.55 -8.39
N ALA A 138 -5.86 -7.35 -8.83
CA ALA A 138 -7.01 -7.16 -9.71
C ALA A 138 -6.78 -7.82 -11.08
N ALA A 139 -5.59 -7.67 -11.66
CA ALA A 139 -5.22 -8.31 -12.92
C ALA A 139 -5.27 -9.84 -12.84
N ALA A 140 -4.86 -10.41 -11.69
CA ALA A 140 -4.89 -11.85 -11.41
C ALA A 140 -6.29 -12.37 -11.03
N GLY A 141 -7.29 -11.52 -10.97
CA GLY A 141 -8.63 -11.80 -10.43
C GLY A 141 -9.11 -13.21 -10.68
N SER A 142 -9.55 -13.87 -9.60
CA SER A 142 -10.20 -15.17 -9.67
C SER A 142 -11.44 -15.12 -8.79
N SER A 143 -12.60 -15.40 -9.30
CA SER A 143 -13.78 -15.57 -8.45
C SER A 143 -14.01 -17.04 -8.16
N ALA A 144 -14.35 -17.36 -6.89
CA ALA A 144 -14.94 -18.66 -6.59
C ALA A 144 -16.24 -18.81 -7.39
N GLY A 145 -16.24 -19.67 -8.40
CA GLY A 145 -17.35 -19.82 -9.34
C GLY A 145 -17.15 -19.15 -10.70
N THR A 146 -15.91 -18.82 -11.05
CA THR A 146 -15.57 -18.22 -12.36
C THR A 146 -16.11 -19.09 -13.50
N ILE A 147 -16.84 -18.46 -14.40
CA ILE A 147 -17.18 -19.05 -15.71
C ILE A 147 -15.85 -19.43 -16.38
N ALA A 148 -15.70 -20.67 -16.76
CA ALA A 148 -14.50 -21.17 -17.41
C ALA A 148 -14.11 -20.22 -18.56
N GLY A 149 -12.90 -19.66 -18.54
CA GLY A 149 -12.38 -18.75 -19.56
C GLY A 149 -12.35 -17.25 -19.19
N VAL A 150 -12.84 -16.82 -18.01
CA VAL A 150 -12.70 -15.43 -17.55
C VAL A 150 -11.59 -15.35 -16.50
N GLU A 151 -10.37 -15.09 -16.94
CA GLU A 151 -9.23 -14.87 -16.08
C GLU A 151 -8.96 -13.38 -15.90
N GLY A 152 -8.91 -12.93 -14.63
CA GLY A 152 -8.55 -11.59 -14.25
C GLY A 152 -9.58 -10.50 -14.56
N ALA A 153 -9.25 -9.28 -14.19
CA ALA A 153 -10.07 -8.11 -14.50
C ALA A 153 -10.20 -7.88 -16.01
N GLN A 154 -11.31 -7.31 -16.46
CA GLN A 154 -11.50 -6.87 -17.84
C GLN A 154 -10.57 -5.70 -18.19
N GLU A 155 -10.41 -4.77 -17.26
CA GLU A 155 -9.56 -3.60 -17.37
C GLU A 155 -9.02 -3.22 -15.98
N VAL A 156 -7.76 -2.83 -15.90
CA VAL A 156 -7.16 -2.25 -14.69
C VAL A 156 -6.52 -0.92 -15.05
N VAL A 157 -6.97 0.14 -14.41
CA VAL A 157 -6.39 1.48 -14.53
C VAL A 157 -5.67 1.82 -13.23
N THR A 158 -4.38 2.10 -13.34
CA THR A 158 -3.46 2.38 -12.24
C THR A 158 -3.07 3.84 -12.28
N VAL A 159 -3.42 4.62 -11.26
CA VAL A 159 -3.20 6.08 -11.22
C VAL A 159 -2.32 6.45 -10.04
N ASP A 160 -1.23 7.15 -10.32
CA ASP A 160 -0.35 7.72 -9.29
C ASP A 160 0.29 9.04 -9.78
N LEU A 161 0.67 9.91 -8.85
CA LEU A 161 1.36 11.15 -9.13
C LEU A 161 2.87 10.96 -9.35
N SER A 162 3.43 9.80 -8.96
CA SER A 162 4.84 9.46 -9.07
C SER A 162 5.10 8.61 -10.31
N LYS A 163 5.86 9.15 -11.27
CA LYS A 163 6.32 8.37 -12.43
C LYS A 163 7.19 7.18 -12.03
N THR A 164 7.96 7.30 -10.94
CA THR A 164 8.82 6.23 -10.44
C THR A 164 7.96 5.06 -9.94
N TYR A 165 6.91 5.34 -9.17
CA TYR A 165 6.02 4.31 -8.69
C TYR A 165 5.16 3.69 -9.79
N LEU A 166 4.73 4.47 -10.78
CA LEU A 166 4.03 3.90 -11.93
C LEU A 166 4.91 2.95 -12.75
N LYS A 167 6.20 3.29 -12.96
CA LYS A 167 7.14 2.35 -13.59
C LYS A 167 7.36 1.08 -12.77
N TRP A 168 7.37 1.21 -11.45
CA TRP A 168 7.46 0.06 -10.56
C TRP A 168 6.17 -0.79 -10.63
N ALA A 169 5.00 -0.16 -10.66
CA ALA A 169 3.72 -0.83 -10.85
C ALA A 169 3.66 -1.59 -12.19
N GLU A 170 4.13 -0.98 -13.28
CA GLU A 170 4.25 -1.62 -14.59
C GLU A 170 5.12 -2.87 -14.52
N ARG A 171 6.32 -2.78 -13.95
CA ARG A 171 7.23 -3.92 -13.75
C ARG A 171 6.61 -5.02 -12.87
N ASN A 172 5.85 -4.67 -11.84
CA ASN A 172 5.13 -5.64 -11.01
C ASN A 172 4.04 -6.39 -11.81
N LEU A 173 3.32 -5.71 -12.71
CA LEU A 173 2.37 -6.38 -13.60
C LEU A 173 3.10 -7.29 -14.61
N GLU A 174 4.15 -6.80 -15.25
CA GLU A 174 4.98 -7.55 -16.21
C GLU A 174 5.58 -8.82 -15.58
N LEU A 175 6.08 -8.72 -14.33
CA LEU A 175 6.64 -9.83 -13.56
C LEU A 175 5.63 -10.98 -13.37
N ASN A 176 4.34 -10.68 -13.38
CA ASN A 176 3.25 -11.64 -13.29
C ASN A 176 2.64 -11.99 -14.66
N GLY A 177 3.26 -11.58 -15.76
CA GLY A 177 2.79 -11.88 -17.11
C GLY A 177 1.62 -10.99 -17.61
N PHE A 178 1.28 -9.93 -16.86
CA PHE A 178 0.20 -9.00 -17.22
C PHE A 178 0.73 -7.88 -18.13
N THR A 179 0.95 -8.17 -19.41
CA THR A 179 1.63 -7.28 -20.36
C THR A 179 0.69 -6.59 -21.37
N ASN A 180 -0.61 -6.88 -21.34
CA ASN A 180 -1.57 -6.31 -22.29
C ASN A 180 -1.85 -4.83 -22.00
N THR A 181 -1.26 -3.92 -22.78
CA THR A 181 -1.35 -2.46 -22.57
C THR A 181 -2.74 -1.87 -22.87
N VAL A 182 -3.61 -2.58 -23.56
CA VAL A 182 -5.01 -2.17 -23.75
C VAL A 182 -5.82 -2.45 -22.49
N LYS A 183 -5.51 -3.55 -21.82
CA LYS A 183 -6.19 -4.02 -20.60
C LYS A 183 -5.63 -3.35 -19.34
N TYR A 184 -4.31 -3.14 -19.26
CA TYR A 184 -3.61 -2.59 -18.10
C TYR A 184 -3.03 -1.21 -18.43
N LYS A 185 -3.58 -0.17 -17.82
CA LYS A 185 -3.26 1.22 -18.12
C LYS A 185 -2.61 1.88 -16.92
N PHE A 186 -1.57 2.70 -17.16
CA PHE A 186 -0.84 3.46 -16.16
C PHE A 186 -0.99 4.95 -16.46
N ILE A 187 -1.59 5.69 -15.52
CA ILE A 187 -1.92 7.10 -15.69
C ILE A 187 -1.14 7.95 -14.68
N HIS A 188 -0.24 8.77 -15.19
CA HIS A 188 0.47 9.74 -14.38
C HIS A 188 -0.40 11.00 -14.21
N ALA A 189 -1.12 11.10 -13.09
CA ALA A 189 -2.02 12.22 -12.83
C ALA A 189 -2.19 12.50 -11.35
N ASP A 190 -2.60 13.71 -11.02
CA ASP A 190 -3.20 14.04 -9.73
C ASP A 190 -4.59 13.38 -9.65
N VAL A 191 -4.84 12.61 -8.59
CA VAL A 191 -6.08 11.85 -8.44
C VAL A 191 -7.32 12.75 -8.37
N MET A 192 -7.22 13.90 -7.70
CA MET A 192 -8.34 14.85 -7.59
C MET A 192 -8.75 15.40 -8.95
N GLN A 193 -7.78 15.67 -9.83
CA GLN A 193 -8.03 16.13 -11.19
C GLN A 193 -8.48 14.98 -12.08
N TYR A 194 -7.83 13.81 -11.98
CA TYR A 194 -8.16 12.65 -12.77
C TYR A 194 -9.61 12.20 -12.57
N LEU A 195 -10.10 12.16 -11.33
CA LEU A 195 -11.48 11.79 -11.00
C LEU A 195 -12.53 12.67 -11.72
N LYS A 196 -12.20 13.93 -12.04
CA LYS A 196 -13.11 14.83 -12.79
C LYS A 196 -13.25 14.45 -14.27
N THR A 197 -12.32 13.64 -14.80
CA THR A 197 -12.28 13.24 -16.21
C THR A 197 -12.90 11.87 -16.49
N ILE A 198 -13.21 11.12 -15.45
CA ILE A 198 -13.74 9.77 -15.55
C ILE A 198 -15.22 9.82 -15.92
N PRO A 199 -15.67 9.01 -16.92
CA PRO A 199 -17.09 8.88 -17.21
C PRO A 199 -17.89 8.35 -16.00
N VAL A 200 -19.11 8.81 -15.86
CA VAL A 200 -20.05 8.30 -14.85
C VAL A 200 -20.34 6.81 -15.12
N ASP A 201 -20.49 6.00 -14.08
CA ASP A 201 -20.86 4.57 -14.16
C ASP A 201 -19.90 3.72 -15.01
N TYR A 202 -18.61 3.99 -14.95
CA TYR A 202 -17.61 3.29 -15.79
C TYR A 202 -16.96 2.09 -15.12
N PHE A 203 -16.52 2.22 -13.86
CA PHE A 203 -15.82 1.16 -13.14
C PHE A 203 -16.78 0.28 -12.32
N ASP A 204 -16.38 -0.96 -12.11
CA ASP A 204 -17.08 -1.88 -11.18
C ASP A 204 -16.49 -1.81 -9.77
N ILE A 205 -15.18 -1.62 -9.68
CA ILE A 205 -14.44 -1.55 -8.41
C ILE A 205 -13.47 -0.36 -8.46
N ILE A 206 -13.45 0.45 -7.41
CA ILE A 206 -12.45 1.50 -7.21
C ILE A 206 -11.73 1.24 -5.89
N ILE A 207 -10.40 1.24 -5.92
CA ILE A 207 -9.54 1.16 -4.75
C ILE A 207 -8.92 2.54 -4.53
N MET A 208 -9.00 3.04 -3.31
CA MET A 208 -8.49 4.35 -2.95
C MET A 208 -7.82 4.28 -1.58
N ASP A 209 -6.49 4.31 -1.57
CA ASP A 209 -5.65 4.30 -0.36
C ASP A 209 -4.72 5.52 -0.33
N PRO A 210 -5.28 6.72 -0.08
CA PRO A 210 -4.53 7.97 -0.13
C PRO A 210 -3.58 8.09 1.05
N PRO A 211 -2.44 8.80 0.88
CA PRO A 211 -1.60 9.19 2.00
C PRO A 211 -2.37 10.11 2.95
N THR A 212 -2.01 10.10 4.24
CA THR A 212 -2.62 10.98 5.24
C THR A 212 -2.54 12.46 4.84
N PHE A 213 -1.38 12.85 4.30
CA PHE A 213 -1.14 14.18 3.74
C PHE A 213 -0.27 14.06 2.49
N SER A 214 -0.55 14.86 1.48
CA SER A 214 0.33 15.03 0.33
C SER A 214 0.57 16.51 0.05
N ASN A 215 1.84 16.87 -0.14
CA ASN A 215 2.29 18.24 -0.40
C ASN A 215 3.20 18.28 -1.63
N SER A 216 2.85 17.52 -2.65
CA SER A 216 3.61 17.54 -3.88
C SER A 216 3.50 18.92 -4.54
N ARG A 217 4.65 19.50 -4.97
CA ARG A 217 4.68 20.73 -5.79
C ARG A 217 3.92 20.60 -7.12
N ARG A 218 3.50 19.38 -7.47
CA ARG A 218 2.75 19.06 -8.69
C ARG A 218 1.23 19.05 -8.47
N MET A 219 0.77 19.20 -7.22
CA MET A 219 -0.65 19.34 -6.87
C MET A 219 -1.03 20.81 -6.85
N GLU A 220 -2.21 21.15 -7.33
CA GLU A 220 -2.77 22.51 -7.23
C GLU A 220 -3.07 22.89 -5.77
N ASP A 221 -3.45 21.89 -4.94
CA ASP A 221 -3.68 22.04 -3.50
C ASP A 221 -3.11 20.83 -2.75
N PHE A 222 -2.80 20.99 -1.45
CA PHE A 222 -2.36 19.87 -0.63
C PHE A 222 -3.52 18.96 -0.25
N LEU A 223 -3.30 17.65 -0.31
CA LEU A 223 -4.27 16.67 0.17
C LEU A 223 -4.20 16.56 1.69
N ASP A 224 -5.37 16.69 2.33
CA ASP A 224 -5.61 16.33 3.72
C ASP A 224 -6.77 15.33 3.77
N ILE A 225 -6.51 14.09 4.14
CA ILE A 225 -7.50 13.04 4.04
C ILE A 225 -8.71 13.27 4.95
N GLN A 226 -8.53 13.90 6.12
CA GLN A 226 -9.67 14.22 6.99
C GLN A 226 -10.57 15.29 6.37
N ARG A 227 -9.99 16.27 5.67
CA ARG A 227 -10.74 17.34 4.98
C ARG A 227 -11.40 16.82 3.69
N ASP A 228 -10.65 16.03 2.92
CA ASP A 228 -10.96 15.79 1.49
C ASP A 228 -11.67 14.45 1.23
N HIS A 229 -11.76 13.54 2.23
CA HIS A 229 -12.29 12.18 2.02
C HIS A 229 -13.70 12.15 1.45
N VAL A 230 -14.60 13.06 1.90
CA VAL A 230 -15.98 13.11 1.39
C VAL A 230 -16.01 13.41 -0.10
N THR A 231 -15.22 14.40 -0.54
CA THR A 231 -15.13 14.78 -1.96
C THR A 231 -14.55 13.66 -2.79
N LEU A 232 -13.44 13.05 -2.32
CA LEU A 232 -12.81 11.91 -3.00
C LEU A 232 -13.77 10.73 -3.14
N ILE A 233 -14.41 10.32 -2.05
CA ILE A 233 -15.33 9.17 -2.06
C ILE A 233 -16.52 9.45 -2.96
N ASN A 234 -17.13 10.64 -2.89
CA ASN A 234 -18.28 10.98 -3.74
C ASN A 234 -17.91 11.04 -5.24
N ASN A 235 -16.71 11.51 -5.58
CA ASN A 235 -16.23 11.48 -6.96
C ASN A 235 -16.01 10.02 -7.44
N CYS A 236 -15.48 9.14 -6.58
CA CYS A 236 -15.39 7.71 -6.87
C CYS A 236 -16.77 7.09 -7.07
N LEU A 237 -17.76 7.45 -6.22
CA LEU A 237 -19.13 6.97 -6.35
C LEU A 237 -19.82 7.46 -7.65
N MET A 238 -19.45 8.61 -8.19
CA MET A 238 -19.91 8.99 -9.54
C MET A 238 -19.32 8.11 -10.63
N ALA A 239 -18.03 7.77 -10.51
CA ALA A 239 -17.29 6.99 -11.50
C ALA A 239 -17.60 5.47 -11.44
N VAL A 240 -18.02 4.95 -10.29
CA VAL A 240 -18.39 3.55 -10.12
C VAL A 240 -19.83 3.31 -10.57
N LYS A 241 -20.12 2.13 -11.15
CA LYS A 241 -21.44 1.70 -11.57
C LYS A 241 -22.40 1.52 -10.38
N THR A 242 -23.69 1.60 -10.63
CA THR A 242 -24.71 1.23 -9.63
C THR A 242 -24.48 -0.20 -9.16
N GLY A 243 -24.43 -0.42 -7.84
CA GLY A 243 -24.05 -1.67 -7.21
C GLY A 243 -22.55 -1.98 -7.24
N GLY A 244 -21.73 -1.12 -7.84
CA GLY A 244 -20.28 -1.23 -7.77
C GLY A 244 -19.73 -0.72 -6.42
N VAL A 245 -18.44 -0.95 -6.19
CA VAL A 245 -17.82 -0.82 -4.88
C VAL A 245 -16.62 0.11 -4.89
N VAL A 246 -16.53 0.96 -3.87
CA VAL A 246 -15.33 1.72 -3.52
C VAL A 246 -14.70 1.13 -2.25
N TYR A 247 -13.47 0.65 -2.36
CA TYR A 247 -12.63 0.31 -1.22
C TYR A 247 -11.82 1.54 -0.84
N PHE A 248 -12.11 2.09 0.33
CA PHE A 248 -11.40 3.25 0.86
C PHE A 248 -10.64 2.85 2.10
N SER A 249 -9.34 3.15 2.15
CA SER A 249 -8.51 2.95 3.34
C SER A 249 -7.70 4.20 3.69
N THR A 250 -7.26 4.29 4.94
CA THR A 250 -6.34 5.33 5.42
C THR A 250 -5.66 4.88 6.71
N ASN A 251 -4.42 5.32 6.92
CA ASN A 251 -3.64 5.12 8.14
C ASN A 251 -3.66 6.32 9.10
N PHE A 252 -4.55 7.29 8.86
CA PHE A 252 -4.65 8.45 9.75
C PHE A 252 -5.29 8.06 11.08
N LYS A 253 -4.51 8.06 12.16
CA LYS A 253 -4.93 7.62 13.51
C LYS A 253 -6.24 8.22 13.99
N LYS A 254 -6.46 9.52 13.74
CA LYS A 254 -7.62 10.29 14.20
C LYS A 254 -8.71 10.41 13.14
N PHE A 255 -8.69 9.54 12.13
CA PHE A 255 -9.67 9.62 11.04
C PHE A 255 -11.08 9.36 11.53
N VAL A 256 -12.01 10.21 11.08
CA VAL A 256 -13.45 10.06 11.31
C VAL A 256 -14.16 10.18 9.96
N LEU A 257 -14.83 9.10 9.56
CA LEU A 257 -15.60 9.08 8.32
C LEU A 257 -16.91 9.85 8.49
N ASP A 258 -17.13 10.91 7.69
CA ASP A 258 -18.39 11.66 7.64
C ASP A 258 -19.42 10.92 6.77
N LYS A 259 -19.99 9.86 7.34
CA LYS A 259 -20.94 8.96 6.65
C LYS A 259 -22.15 9.69 6.09
N GLN A 260 -22.60 10.77 6.77
CA GLN A 260 -23.81 11.49 6.38
C GLN A 260 -23.67 12.27 5.07
N LYS A 261 -22.44 12.65 4.72
CA LYS A 261 -22.14 13.39 3.49
C LYS A 261 -21.76 12.49 2.30
N ILE A 262 -21.63 11.18 2.53
CA ILE A 262 -21.29 10.21 1.47
C ILE A 262 -22.57 9.72 0.79
N LYS A 263 -22.64 9.87 -0.53
CA LYS A 263 -23.79 9.53 -1.38
C LYS A 263 -23.77 8.05 -1.78
N SER A 264 -23.85 7.14 -0.81
CA SER A 264 -23.78 5.69 -1.02
C SER A 264 -25.06 5.00 -0.58
N SER A 265 -25.34 3.82 -1.11
CA SER A 265 -26.42 2.94 -0.65
C SER A 265 -26.06 2.19 0.64
N ALA A 266 -24.78 1.85 0.81
CA ALA A 266 -24.29 1.20 2.02
C ALA A 266 -22.81 1.51 2.29
N ILE A 267 -22.47 1.62 3.58
CA ILE A 267 -21.09 1.77 4.06
C ILE A 267 -20.85 0.75 5.16
N LYS A 268 -19.89 -0.14 4.93
CA LYS A 268 -19.43 -1.12 5.92
C LYS A 268 -17.97 -0.87 6.27
N GLU A 269 -17.66 -0.70 7.54
CA GLU A 269 -16.28 -0.73 8.00
C GLU A 269 -15.80 -2.19 8.00
N ILE A 270 -14.69 -2.45 7.33
CA ILE A 270 -14.09 -3.77 7.18
C ILE A 270 -12.67 -3.83 7.76
N THR A 271 -12.28 -2.85 8.55
CA THR A 271 -10.94 -2.75 9.15
C THR A 271 -10.52 -4.06 9.81
N LYS A 272 -11.36 -4.57 10.74
CA LYS A 272 -11.05 -5.78 11.50
C LYS A 272 -10.89 -7.02 10.62
N THR A 273 -11.72 -7.16 9.58
CA THR A 273 -11.70 -8.33 8.68
C THR A 273 -10.59 -8.27 7.65
N THR A 274 -9.99 -7.10 7.44
CA THR A 274 -8.92 -6.86 6.47
C THR A 274 -7.56 -6.58 7.12
N THR A 275 -7.50 -6.53 8.46
CA THR A 275 -6.23 -6.44 9.19
C THR A 275 -5.72 -7.85 9.43
N PRO A 276 -4.52 -8.20 8.92
CA PRO A 276 -3.92 -9.49 9.19
C PRO A 276 -3.57 -9.64 10.68
N PHE A 277 -3.59 -10.88 11.19
CA PHE A 277 -3.42 -11.16 12.62
C PHE A 277 -2.10 -10.61 13.22
N ASP A 278 -1.04 -10.61 12.44
CA ASP A 278 0.29 -10.12 12.84
C ASP A 278 0.39 -8.57 12.86
N PHE A 279 -0.65 -7.87 12.38
CA PHE A 279 -0.81 -6.41 12.45
C PHE A 279 -1.89 -5.97 13.45
N GLU A 280 -2.58 -6.89 14.11
CA GLU A 280 -3.61 -6.54 15.09
C GLU A 280 -3.03 -5.76 16.27
N GLY A 281 -3.65 -4.60 16.57
CA GLY A 281 -3.23 -3.72 17.66
C GLY A 281 -1.94 -2.91 17.40
N LYS A 282 -1.29 -3.09 16.23
CA LYS A 282 0.00 -2.46 15.90
C LYS A 282 -0.12 -1.25 14.99
N LEU A 283 -1.08 -1.28 14.06
CA LEU A 283 -1.28 -0.21 13.08
C LEU A 283 -2.59 0.54 13.30
N TYR A 284 -2.52 1.85 13.09
CA TYR A 284 -3.72 2.67 12.91
C TYR A 284 -4.12 2.61 11.45
N ARG A 285 -5.17 1.86 11.17
CA ARG A 285 -5.69 1.65 9.83
C ARG A 285 -7.20 1.65 9.87
N TRP A 286 -7.82 2.24 8.87
CA TRP A 286 -9.25 2.21 8.63
C TRP A 286 -9.48 1.68 7.23
N CYS A 287 -10.45 0.80 7.06
CA CYS A 287 -10.83 0.28 5.76
C CYS A 287 -12.35 0.18 5.64
N TYR A 288 -12.89 0.72 4.56
CA TYR A 288 -14.32 0.78 4.29
C TYR A 288 -14.65 0.18 2.94
N HIS A 289 -15.75 -0.57 2.91
CA HIS A 289 -16.41 -1.08 1.73
C HIS A 289 -17.67 -0.26 1.51
N ILE A 290 -17.71 0.52 0.42
CA ILE A 290 -18.73 1.53 0.15
C ILE A 290 -19.42 1.16 -1.17
N ILE A 291 -20.73 0.94 -1.15
CA ILE A 291 -21.53 0.55 -2.32
C ILE A 291 -22.28 1.79 -2.85
N LYS A 292 -22.23 2.00 -4.17
CA LYS A 292 -23.04 3.03 -4.84
C LYS A 292 -24.50 2.73 -4.77
#